data_a649ff3a440d95320d2854e91f4352df
#
_entry.id   a649ff3a440d95320d2854e91f4352df
#
_cell.length_a   1.000
_cell.length_b   1.000
_cell.length_c   1.000
_cell.angle_alpha   90.00
_cell.angle_beta   90.00
_cell.angle_gamma   90.00
#
_symmetry.space_group_name_H-M   'P 1'
#
loop_
_entity.id
_entity.type
_entity.pdbx_description
1 polymer ?
#
loop_
_entity_poly.entity_id
_entity_poly.type
_entity_poly.pdbx_seq_one_letter_code
_entity_poly.pdbx_strand_id
1 'polypeptide(L)'
;MLRQEHSGYIYIWSREGAGRSHLLHAACAELSARGDAVGYVPLDKRTWFVPDVLEGMEHLSLVCIDNIECVAGDEPWEMAIFNLYNRILESGKTRLLITGDRPPRQLNLGLPDLASRLDWGQIYKLQPLSDEDK
;
A
#
# COMPACT_ATOMS: atom_id res chain seq x y z
N MET A 1 21.72 10.67 -0.03
CA MET A 1 21.31 10.52 0.02
C MET A 1 20.41 10.37 -0.26
N LEU A 2 19.84 10.45 -0.10
CA LEU A 2 19.04 10.34 -0.25
C LEU A 2 18.21 9.67 -0.67
N ARG A 3 18.08 9.26 -1.17
CA ARG A 3 17.39 8.49 -1.39
C ARG A 3 16.62 7.97 -0.42
N GLN A 4 16.76 8.26 0.59
CA GLN A 4 16.11 7.90 1.63
C GLN A 4 14.75 8.29 1.63
N GLU A 5 14.34 9.31 1.04
CA GLU A 5 13.01 9.74 1.07
C GLU A 5 12.12 8.80 0.36
N HIS A 6 12.60 7.94 -0.47
CA HIS A 6 11.74 7.02 -1.14
C HIS A 6 11.71 5.67 -0.47
N SER A 7 12.52 5.49 0.54
CA SER A 7 12.72 4.17 1.06
C SER A 7 11.53 3.66 1.85
N GLY A 8 10.59 4.53 2.17
CA GLY A 8 9.46 4.11 2.98
C GLY A 8 8.26 3.62 2.20
N TYR A 9 8.29 3.69 0.87
CA TYR A 9 7.11 3.32 0.10
C TYR A 9 7.45 2.26 -0.93
N ILE A 10 6.64 1.20 -0.94
CA ILE A 10 6.80 0.12 -1.91
C ILE A 10 5.43 -0.25 -2.42
N TYR A 11 5.32 -0.43 -3.73
CA TYR A 11 4.10 -0.90 -4.37
C TYR A 11 4.35 -2.30 -4.91
N ILE A 12 3.48 -3.24 -4.58
CA ILE A 12 3.62 -4.62 -5.01
C ILE A 12 2.36 -5.01 -5.75
N TRP A 13 2.52 -5.55 -6.96
CA TRP A 13 1.36 -5.95 -7.70
C TRP A 13 1.55 -7.34 -8.27
N SER A 14 0.44 -8.01 -8.50
CA SER A 14 0.46 -9.31 -9.13
C SER A 14 -0.94 -9.60 -9.59
N ARG A 15 -1.04 -10.52 -10.53
CA ARG A 15 -2.34 -11.02 -10.87
C ARG A 15 -2.81 -11.86 -9.71
N GLU A 16 -4.08 -12.16 -9.69
CA GLU A 16 -4.64 -12.82 -8.55
C GLU A 16 -3.91 -14.10 -8.20
N GLY A 17 -4.00 -14.49 -6.97
CA GLY A 17 -3.46 -15.74 -6.53
C GLY A 17 -1.98 -15.76 -6.23
N ALA A 18 -1.33 -14.62 -6.21
CA ALA A 18 0.11 -14.60 -6.01
C ALA A 18 0.55 -14.34 -4.59
N GLY A 19 -0.37 -14.28 -3.63
CA GLY A 19 0.04 -14.16 -2.23
C GLY A 19 0.27 -12.76 -1.73
N ARG A 20 -0.30 -11.75 -2.38
CA ARG A 20 -0.09 -10.37 -1.95
C ARG A 20 -0.51 -10.15 -0.50
N SER A 21 -1.72 -10.58 -0.15
CA SER A 21 -2.21 -10.37 1.19
C SER A 21 -1.39 -11.13 2.21
N HIS A 22 -0.95 -12.33 1.83
CA HIS A 22 -0.13 -13.12 2.72
C HIS A 22 1.18 -12.39 3.02
N LEU A 23 1.76 -11.77 2.01
CA LEU A 23 3.00 -11.03 2.19
C LEU A 23 2.80 -9.85 3.14
N LEU A 24 1.69 -9.11 2.98
CA LEU A 24 1.44 -7.99 3.87
C LEU A 24 1.19 -8.45 5.30
N HIS A 25 0.46 -9.54 5.46
CA HIS A 25 0.22 -10.08 6.79
C HIS A 25 1.52 -10.50 7.46
N ALA A 26 2.43 -11.09 6.69
CA ALA A 26 3.71 -11.50 7.25
C ALA A 26 4.52 -10.28 7.70
N ALA A 27 4.51 -9.22 6.91
CA ALA A 27 5.24 -8.01 7.30
C ALA A 27 4.66 -7.40 8.55
N CYS A 28 3.33 -7.35 8.65
CA CYS A 28 2.69 -6.81 9.83
C CYS A 28 3.01 -7.66 11.07
N ALA A 29 2.98 -8.97 10.91
CA ALA A 29 3.23 -9.85 12.04
C ALA A 29 4.66 -9.70 12.54
N GLU A 30 5.61 -9.54 11.62
CA GLU A 30 7.00 -9.43 12.03
C GLU A 30 7.24 -8.14 12.80
N LEU A 31 6.74 -7.01 12.30
CA LEU A 31 6.96 -5.77 13.00
C LEU A 31 6.16 -5.71 14.29
N SER A 32 4.95 -6.26 14.30
CA SER A 32 4.17 -6.28 15.51
C SER A 32 4.87 -7.10 16.59
N ALA A 33 5.52 -8.19 16.21
CA ALA A 33 6.25 -9.01 17.17
C ALA A 33 7.42 -8.27 17.79
N ARG A 34 7.93 -7.25 17.10
CA ARG A 34 8.99 -6.42 17.65
C ARG A 34 8.48 -5.29 18.52
N GLY A 35 7.17 -5.17 18.65
CA GLY A 35 6.60 -4.08 19.42
C GLY A 35 6.26 -2.86 18.62
N ASP A 36 6.38 -2.91 17.30
CA ASP A 36 6.06 -1.76 16.47
C ASP A 36 4.57 -1.70 16.17
N ALA A 37 4.04 -0.49 16.03
CA ALA A 37 2.64 -0.31 15.71
C ALA A 37 2.44 -0.43 14.21
N VAL A 38 1.47 -1.24 13.79
CA VAL A 38 1.22 -1.46 12.38
C VAL A 38 -0.25 -1.29 12.07
N GLY A 39 -0.55 -0.93 10.83
CA GLY A 39 -1.93 -0.82 10.36
C GLY A 39 -2.09 -1.63 9.09
N TYR A 40 -3.23 -2.28 8.96
CA TYR A 40 -3.53 -3.08 7.76
C TYR A 40 -4.94 -2.72 7.30
N VAL A 41 -5.07 -2.29 6.06
CA VAL A 41 -6.34 -1.85 5.51
C VAL A 41 -6.64 -2.66 4.25
N PRO A 42 -7.50 -3.67 4.35
CA PRO A 42 -7.86 -4.46 3.18
C PRO A 42 -9.00 -3.78 2.42
N LEU A 43 -8.67 -3.18 1.28
CA LEU A 43 -9.66 -2.39 0.56
C LEU A 43 -10.70 -3.23 -0.16
N ASP A 44 -10.48 -4.54 -0.30
CA ASP A 44 -11.53 -5.40 -0.80
C ASP A 44 -12.67 -5.51 0.21
N LYS A 45 -12.45 -5.05 1.44
CA LYS A 45 -13.49 -5.02 2.47
C LYS A 45 -13.78 -3.58 2.85
N ARG A 46 -13.66 -2.65 1.89
CA ARG A 46 -13.77 -1.24 2.20
C ARG A 46 -15.14 -0.84 2.76
N THR A 47 -16.16 -1.65 2.52
CA THR A 47 -17.47 -1.32 3.06
C THR A 47 -17.52 -1.44 4.57
N TRP A 48 -16.50 -2.07 5.18
CA TRP A 48 -16.42 -2.19 6.63
C TRP A 48 -15.78 -0.96 7.26
N PHE A 49 -15.25 -0.04 6.44
CA PHE A 49 -14.51 1.11 6.94
C PHE A 49 -14.97 2.38 6.25
N VAL A 50 -14.58 3.52 6.81
CA VAL A 50 -14.71 4.79 6.11
C VAL A 50 -13.31 5.29 5.81
N PRO A 51 -13.16 6.16 4.80
CA PRO A 51 -11.81 6.65 4.47
C PRO A 51 -11.09 7.32 5.62
N ASP A 52 -11.85 7.86 6.58
CA ASP A 52 -11.22 8.50 7.73
C ASP A 52 -10.40 7.53 8.57
N VAL A 53 -10.54 6.24 8.35
CA VAL A 53 -9.75 5.27 9.10
C VAL A 53 -8.26 5.49 8.86
N LEU A 54 -7.90 6.13 7.75
CA LEU A 54 -6.49 6.37 7.43
C LEU A 54 -5.89 7.54 8.19
N GLU A 55 -6.72 8.34 8.87
CA GLU A 55 -6.19 9.50 9.57
C GLU A 55 -5.38 9.06 10.76
N GLY A 56 -4.19 9.63 10.91
CA GLY A 56 -3.32 9.30 12.02
C GLY A 56 -2.40 8.13 11.75
N MET A 57 -2.59 7.42 10.64
CA MET A 57 -1.74 6.27 10.37
C MET A 57 -0.31 6.65 10.04
N GLU A 58 -0.06 7.91 9.73
CA GLU A 58 1.30 8.35 9.48
C GLU A 58 2.15 8.30 10.75
N HIS A 59 1.56 8.00 11.89
CA HIS A 59 2.30 7.85 13.13
C HIS A 59 2.65 6.40 13.44
N LEU A 60 2.19 5.48 12.62
CA LEU A 60 2.50 4.06 12.81
C LEU A 60 3.87 3.74 12.20
N SER A 61 4.41 2.59 12.55
CA SER A 61 5.67 2.16 11.97
C SER A 61 5.49 1.61 10.57
N LEU A 62 4.35 0.97 10.32
CA LEU A 62 4.06 0.35 9.04
C LEU A 62 2.59 0.50 8.72
N VAL A 63 2.28 0.86 7.50
CA VAL A 63 0.90 0.88 7.02
C VAL A 63 0.85 0.02 5.76
N CYS A 64 -0.06 -0.94 5.75
CA CYS A 64 -0.27 -1.80 4.60
C CYS A 64 -1.65 -1.55 4.03
N ILE A 65 -1.72 -1.16 2.77
CA ILE A 65 -2.98 -0.94 2.07
C ILE A 65 -3.07 -2.01 0.99
N ASP A 66 -4.03 -2.90 1.14
CA ASP A 66 -4.13 -4.09 0.29
C ASP A 66 -5.24 -3.90 -0.73
N ASN A 67 -4.96 -4.33 -1.96
CA ASN A 67 -5.97 -4.36 -3.03
C ASN A 67 -6.49 -2.98 -3.41
N ILE A 68 -5.56 -2.08 -3.74
CA ILE A 68 -5.96 -0.70 -4.05
C ILE A 68 -6.85 -0.61 -5.28
N GLU A 69 -6.82 -1.62 -6.15
CA GLU A 69 -7.70 -1.61 -7.32
C GLU A 69 -9.17 -1.56 -6.92
N CYS A 70 -9.49 -1.99 -5.70
CA CYS A 70 -10.88 -2.03 -5.25
C CYS A 70 -11.46 -0.64 -5.03
N VAL A 71 -10.62 0.39 -4.89
CA VAL A 71 -11.11 1.74 -4.70
C VAL A 71 -10.79 2.66 -5.86
N ALA A 72 -10.30 2.11 -6.98
CA ALA A 72 -10.03 2.95 -8.15
C ALA A 72 -11.33 3.57 -8.62
N GLY A 73 -11.34 4.87 -8.73
CA GLY A 73 -12.55 5.60 -9.10
C GLY A 73 -13.40 6.05 -7.92
N ASP A 74 -13.05 5.63 -6.70
CA ASP A 74 -13.78 6.01 -5.50
C ASP A 74 -13.10 7.24 -4.92
N GLU A 75 -13.62 8.41 -5.20
CA GLU A 75 -12.91 9.65 -4.90
C GLU A 75 -12.58 9.82 -3.41
N PRO A 76 -13.50 9.58 -2.48
CA PRO A 76 -13.14 9.75 -1.08
C PRO A 76 -11.97 8.86 -0.65
N TRP A 77 -11.96 7.61 -1.12
CA TRP A 77 -10.85 6.73 -0.77
C TRP A 77 -9.55 7.15 -1.45
N GLU A 78 -9.63 7.55 -2.71
CA GLU A 78 -8.41 7.98 -3.40
C GLU A 78 -7.80 9.20 -2.73
N MET A 79 -8.65 10.14 -2.34
CA MET A 79 -8.16 11.33 -1.69
C MET A 79 -7.57 11.02 -0.31
N ALA A 80 -8.19 10.11 0.43
CA ALA A 80 -7.67 9.74 1.74
C ALA A 80 -6.31 9.07 1.61
N ILE A 81 -6.14 8.21 0.61
CA ILE A 81 -4.86 7.54 0.40
C ILE A 81 -3.80 8.56 -0.03
N PHE A 82 -4.16 9.49 -0.90
CA PHE A 82 -3.23 10.52 -1.35
C PHE A 82 -2.77 11.37 -0.16
N ASN A 83 -3.70 11.77 0.68
CA ASN A 83 -3.36 12.58 1.84
C ASN A 83 -2.47 11.80 2.82
N LEU A 84 -2.76 10.53 3.03
CA LEU A 84 -1.93 9.72 3.89
C LEU A 84 -0.52 9.59 3.32
N TYR A 85 -0.41 9.37 2.03
CA TYR A 85 0.89 9.26 1.38
C TYR A 85 1.71 10.51 1.66
N ASN A 86 1.10 11.68 1.49
CA ASN A 86 1.81 12.93 1.70
C ASN A 86 2.22 13.11 3.16
N ARG A 87 1.35 12.73 4.09
CA ARG A 87 1.70 12.84 5.51
C ARG A 87 2.84 11.90 5.87
N ILE A 88 2.87 10.72 5.27
CA ILE A 88 3.94 9.77 5.52
C ILE A 88 5.26 10.32 4.96
N LEU A 89 5.23 10.94 3.78
CA LEU A 89 6.43 11.54 3.26
C LEU A 89 6.95 12.62 4.19
N GLU A 90 6.07 13.42 4.73
CA GLU A 90 6.50 14.49 5.61
C GLU A 90 7.06 13.99 6.92
N SER A 91 6.43 12.96 7.48
CA SER A 91 6.89 12.48 8.77
C SER A 91 8.17 11.67 8.66
N GLY A 92 8.34 10.96 7.56
CA GLY A 92 9.54 10.17 7.35
C GLY A 92 9.71 8.99 8.27
N LYS A 93 8.68 8.65 9.06
CA LYS A 93 8.80 7.60 10.05
C LYS A 93 8.10 6.32 9.69
N THR A 94 7.17 6.36 8.78
CA THR A 94 6.27 5.25 8.51
C THR A 94 6.66 4.58 7.20
N ARG A 95 6.65 3.26 7.18
CA ARG A 95 6.79 2.54 5.94
C ARG A 95 5.42 2.27 5.38
N LEU A 96 5.28 2.38 4.08
CA LEU A 96 3.99 2.22 3.42
C LEU A 96 4.10 1.14 2.36
N LEU A 97 3.28 0.11 2.49
CA LEU A 97 3.19 -0.95 1.49
C LEU A 97 1.79 -0.93 0.89
N ILE A 98 1.72 -0.84 -0.42
CA ILE A 98 0.45 -0.83 -1.13
C ILE A 98 0.47 -1.96 -2.15
N THR A 99 -0.62 -2.72 -2.24
CA THR A 99 -0.71 -3.76 -3.26
C THR A 99 -1.84 -3.47 -4.21
N GLY A 100 -1.72 -4.01 -5.40
CA GLY A 100 -2.76 -3.93 -6.40
C GLY A 100 -2.67 -5.11 -7.35
N ASP A 101 -3.66 -5.23 -8.24
CA ASP A 101 -3.68 -6.34 -9.19
C ASP A 101 -3.03 -5.96 -10.51
N ARG A 102 -2.46 -4.74 -10.61
CA ARG A 102 -1.83 -4.26 -11.82
C ARG A 102 -0.90 -3.12 -11.46
N PRO A 103 -0.02 -2.71 -12.38
CA PRO A 103 0.86 -1.58 -12.09
C PRO A 103 0.08 -0.30 -11.83
N PRO A 104 0.66 0.65 -11.13
CA PRO A 104 -0.08 1.87 -10.78
C PRO A 104 -0.67 2.59 -11.98
N ARG A 105 0.05 2.62 -13.09
CA ARG A 105 -0.43 3.34 -14.26
C ARG A 105 -1.69 2.76 -14.84
N GLN A 106 -1.98 1.49 -14.55
CA GLN A 106 -3.11 0.80 -15.14
C GLN A 106 -4.30 0.72 -14.22
N LEU A 107 -4.23 1.40 -13.07
CA LEU A 107 -5.30 1.31 -12.09
C LEU A 107 -6.54 2.12 -12.42
N ASN A 108 -6.45 3.03 -13.38
CA ASN A 108 -7.58 3.90 -13.74
C ASN A 108 -8.05 4.73 -12.56
N LEU A 109 -7.09 5.26 -11.81
CA LEU A 109 -7.44 6.12 -10.69
C LEU A 109 -8.03 7.42 -11.21
N GLY A 110 -9.00 7.94 -10.48
CA GLY A 110 -9.60 9.20 -10.85
C GLY A 110 -8.80 10.41 -10.44
N LEU A 111 -7.88 10.24 -9.49
CA LEU A 111 -7.05 11.33 -9.01
C LEU A 111 -5.67 11.22 -9.62
N PRO A 112 -5.32 12.06 -10.59
CA PRO A 112 -4.02 11.94 -11.26
C PRO A 112 -2.83 12.10 -10.32
N ASP A 113 -2.99 12.92 -9.29
CA ASP A 113 -1.89 13.12 -8.36
C ASP A 113 -1.59 11.84 -7.60
N LEU A 114 -2.62 11.07 -7.25
CA LEU A 114 -2.39 9.80 -6.58
C LEU A 114 -1.68 8.83 -7.52
N ALA A 115 -2.13 8.77 -8.76
CA ALA A 115 -1.49 7.87 -9.72
C ALA A 115 -0.02 8.20 -9.87
N SER A 116 0.31 9.49 -9.88
CA SER A 116 1.68 9.91 -10.01
C SER A 116 2.50 9.51 -8.79
N ARG A 117 1.94 9.70 -7.60
CA ARG A 117 2.65 9.33 -6.38
C ARG A 117 2.91 7.85 -6.29
N LEU A 118 1.95 7.03 -6.69
CA LEU A 118 2.13 5.59 -6.60
C LEU A 118 3.25 5.10 -7.50
N ASP A 119 3.55 5.86 -8.56
CA ASP A 119 4.59 5.47 -9.47
C ASP A 119 5.99 5.91 -9.00
N TRP A 120 6.07 6.69 -7.92
CA TRP A 120 7.33 7.26 -7.46
C TRP A 120 8.25 6.27 -6.76
N GLY A 121 7.72 5.33 -6.04
CA GLY A 121 8.53 4.45 -5.22
C GLY A 121 9.00 3.25 -5.97
N GLN A 122 9.36 2.22 -5.24
CA GLN A 122 9.78 0.97 -5.82
C GLN A 122 8.56 0.15 -6.15
N ILE A 123 8.52 -0.37 -7.36
CA ILE A 123 7.38 -1.14 -7.83
C ILE A 123 7.87 -2.53 -8.16
N TYR A 124 7.26 -3.53 -7.50
CA TYR A 124 7.62 -4.91 -7.68
C TYR A 124 6.44 -5.70 -8.22
N LYS A 125 6.72 -6.58 -9.16
CA LYS A 125 5.72 -7.53 -9.59
C LYS A 125 5.96 -8.83 -8.85
N LEU A 126 4.97 -9.25 -8.07
CA LEU A 126 5.10 -10.48 -7.32
C LEU A 126 4.76 -11.65 -8.23
N GLN A 127 5.69 -12.59 -8.34
CA GLN A 127 5.47 -13.73 -9.20
C GLN A 127 4.82 -14.82 -8.38
N PRO A 128 3.80 -15.49 -8.92
CA PRO A 128 3.25 -16.62 -8.20
C PRO A 128 4.29 -17.71 -8.11
N LEU A 129 4.26 -18.45 -7.03
CA LEU A 129 5.11 -19.60 -6.91
C LEU A 129 4.64 -20.57 -7.94
N SER A 130 5.50 -20.93 -8.85
CA SER A 130 5.04 -21.77 -9.90
C SER A 130 5.59 -23.16 -9.68
N ASP A 131 4.97 -24.07 -10.35
CA ASP A 131 5.35 -25.41 -10.17
C ASP A 131 6.69 -25.71 -10.68
N GLU A 132 7.11 -25.00 -11.67
CA GLU A 132 8.39 -25.27 -12.16
C GLU A 132 9.44 -24.67 -11.33
N ASP A 133 9.10 -23.85 -10.44
CA ASP A 133 10.08 -23.31 -9.59
C ASP A 133 10.46 -24.27 -8.59
N LYS A 134 9.80 -25.26 -8.60
CA LYS A 134 10.06 -26.18 -7.66
C LYS A 134 10.85 -27.18 -8.13
#